data_1d1005e46601db0466b457556976fe00
#
_entry.id   1d1005e46601db0466b457556976fe00
#
_cell.length_a   1.000
_cell.length_b   1.000
_cell.length_c   1.000
_cell.angle_alpha   90.00
_cell.angle_beta   90.00
_cell.angle_gamma   90.00
#
_symmetry.space_group_name_H-M   'P 1'
#
loop_
_entity.id
_entity.type
_entity.pdbx_description
1 polymer ?
#
loop_
_entity_poly.entity_id
_entity_poly.type
_entity_poly.pdbx_seq_one_letter_code
_entity_poly.pdbx_strand_id
1 'polypeptide(L)'
;LPADIQKGQTKRINLYTAINEALRYALQTDERVMVFGEDVQFGGVFRCTMNLAGDFGTERVFNTPLSEQGLVGFAIGAAAEGMKPVAEVQFADYVFPAFDQIHNEAAKYRYRSGSTGVNCGGLVIRMPSGSVGHGAL
;
A
#
# COMPACT_ATOMS: atom_id res chain seq x y z
N LEU A 1 10.77 -10.93 -12.49
CA LEU A 1 9.41 -11.24 -12.96
C LEU A 1 9.20 -12.75 -12.92
N PRO A 2 8.01 -13.25 -12.51
CA PRO A 2 7.67 -14.66 -12.58
C PRO A 2 7.89 -15.23 -13.97
N ALA A 3 8.26 -16.52 -14.06
CA ALA A 3 8.66 -17.14 -15.32
C ALA A 3 7.57 -17.18 -16.40
N ASP A 4 6.30 -17.15 -15.99
CA ASP A 4 5.12 -17.05 -16.84
C ASP A 4 4.98 -15.67 -17.49
N ILE A 5 5.36 -14.60 -16.78
CA ILE A 5 5.40 -13.24 -17.33
C ILE A 5 6.51 -13.09 -18.38
N GLN A 6 7.61 -13.81 -18.22
CA GLN A 6 8.71 -13.81 -19.19
C GLN A 6 8.34 -14.47 -20.53
N LYS A 7 7.27 -15.26 -20.59
CA LYS A 7 6.82 -15.95 -21.80
C LYS A 7 6.00 -15.10 -22.76
N GLY A 8 5.87 -13.80 -22.52
CA GLY A 8 5.23 -12.87 -23.47
C GLY A 8 3.72 -12.98 -23.59
N GLN A 9 3.06 -13.73 -22.71
CA GLN A 9 1.60 -13.74 -22.64
C GLN A 9 1.12 -12.48 -21.91
N THR A 10 0.68 -11.50 -22.67
CA THR A 10 0.16 -10.23 -22.14
C THR A 10 -1.30 -10.05 -22.52
N LYS A 11 -2.07 -9.39 -21.63
CA LYS A 11 -3.44 -8.96 -21.90
C LYS A 11 -3.54 -7.44 -21.74
N ARG A 12 -4.38 -6.82 -22.55
CA ARG A 12 -4.71 -5.41 -22.40
C ARG A 12 -5.75 -5.25 -21.30
N ILE A 13 -5.41 -4.54 -20.24
CA ILE A 13 -6.30 -4.25 -19.11
C ILE A 13 -6.20 -2.79 -18.69
N ASN A 14 -7.19 -2.32 -17.93
CA ASN A 14 -7.16 -0.99 -17.33
C ASN A 14 -6.14 -0.92 -16.21
N LEU A 15 -5.61 0.27 -15.95
CA LEU A 15 -4.60 0.48 -14.90
C LEU A 15 -5.10 0.05 -13.51
N TYR A 16 -6.34 0.41 -13.13
CA TYR A 16 -6.87 0.00 -11.83
C TYR A 16 -7.00 -1.52 -11.69
N THR A 17 -7.34 -2.22 -12.78
CA THR A 17 -7.37 -3.69 -12.80
C THR A 17 -5.98 -4.27 -12.62
N ALA A 18 -4.96 -3.70 -13.28
CA ALA A 18 -3.58 -4.15 -13.12
C ALA A 18 -3.08 -3.98 -11.68
N ILE A 19 -3.42 -2.86 -11.04
CA ILE A 19 -3.10 -2.62 -9.63
C ILE A 19 -3.83 -3.63 -8.73
N ASN A 20 -5.14 -3.85 -8.97
CA ASN A 20 -5.91 -4.83 -8.20
C ASN A 20 -5.31 -6.24 -8.31
N GLU A 21 -4.97 -6.67 -9.52
CA GLU A 21 -4.35 -7.99 -9.75
C GLU A 21 -2.99 -8.11 -9.05
N ALA A 22 -2.18 -7.05 -9.04
CA ALA A 22 -0.90 -7.03 -8.33
C ALA A 22 -1.08 -7.13 -6.81
N LEU A 23 -2.03 -6.39 -6.23
CA LEU A 23 -2.36 -6.46 -4.81
C LEU A 23 -2.90 -7.85 -4.44
N ARG A 24 -3.79 -8.39 -5.26
CA ARG A 24 -4.34 -9.74 -5.10
C ARG A 24 -3.22 -10.79 -5.09
N TYR A 25 -2.33 -10.72 -6.05
CA TYR A 25 -1.19 -11.63 -6.13
C TYR A 25 -0.31 -11.54 -4.87
N ALA A 26 -0.01 -10.33 -4.41
CA ALA A 26 0.77 -10.13 -3.20
C ALA A 26 0.07 -10.75 -1.97
N LEU A 27 -1.25 -10.51 -1.81
CA LEU A 27 -2.04 -11.08 -0.72
C LEU A 27 -2.13 -12.61 -0.77
N GLN A 28 -2.15 -13.20 -1.97
CA GLN A 28 -2.19 -14.65 -2.16
C GLN A 28 -0.85 -15.33 -1.86
N THR A 29 0.25 -14.66 -2.13
CA THR A 29 1.58 -15.27 -2.09
C THR A 29 2.31 -15.08 -0.76
N ASP A 30 1.89 -14.10 0.06
CA ASP A 30 2.52 -13.86 1.37
C ASP A 30 1.46 -13.42 2.40
N GLU A 31 1.32 -14.21 3.44
CA GLU A 31 0.36 -13.95 4.53
C GLU A 31 0.66 -12.68 5.33
N ARG A 32 1.89 -12.18 5.26
CA ARG A 32 2.31 -10.94 5.93
C ARG A 32 1.87 -9.68 5.19
N VAL A 33 1.39 -9.81 3.95
CA VAL A 33 0.88 -8.66 3.18
C VAL A 33 -0.44 -8.20 3.76
N MET A 34 -0.54 -6.92 4.01
CA MET A 34 -1.75 -6.22 4.42
C MET A 34 -1.94 -4.97 3.57
N VAL A 35 -3.17 -4.65 3.24
CA VAL A 35 -3.56 -3.48 2.43
C VAL A 35 -4.53 -2.63 3.23
N PHE A 36 -4.19 -1.39 3.48
CA PHE A 36 -5.05 -0.52 4.28
C PHE A 36 -4.92 0.93 3.87
N GLY A 37 -5.90 1.70 4.25
CA GLY A 37 -6.02 3.12 3.96
C GLY A 37 -7.45 3.59 4.16
N GLU A 38 -7.73 4.79 3.71
CA GLU A 38 -9.08 5.33 3.71
C GLU A 38 -9.91 4.61 2.64
N ASP A 39 -11.12 4.18 2.98
CA ASP A 39 -12.08 3.56 2.05
C ASP A 39 -11.58 2.31 1.29
N VAL A 40 -10.46 1.73 1.69
CA VAL A 40 -9.84 0.56 1.04
C VAL A 40 -10.76 -0.67 1.12
N GLN A 41 -11.48 -0.82 2.21
CA GLN A 41 -12.30 -2.01 2.47
C GLN A 41 -13.44 -2.18 1.46
N PHE A 42 -14.08 -1.10 1.03
CA PHE A 42 -15.15 -1.19 0.02
C PHE A 42 -14.63 -1.26 -1.42
N GLY A 43 -13.33 -1.03 -1.64
CA GLY A 43 -12.71 -1.10 -2.96
C GLY A 43 -11.89 0.13 -3.36
N GLY A 44 -11.88 1.16 -2.52
CA GLY A 44 -11.19 2.42 -2.78
C GLY A 44 -11.91 3.32 -3.80
N VAL A 45 -11.69 4.61 -3.71
CA VAL A 45 -12.32 5.59 -4.62
C VAL A 45 -11.92 5.39 -6.09
N PHE A 46 -10.74 4.82 -6.34
CA PHE A 46 -10.25 4.47 -7.67
C PHE A 46 -10.40 2.98 -8.01
N ARG A 47 -11.14 2.23 -7.21
CA ARG A 47 -11.48 0.81 -7.42
C ARG A 47 -10.27 -0.14 -7.46
N CYS A 48 -9.11 0.30 -7.00
CA CYS A 48 -7.89 -0.53 -7.02
C CYS A 48 -7.93 -1.68 -6.01
N THR A 49 -8.78 -1.60 -4.97
CA THR A 49 -8.90 -2.62 -3.92
C THR A 49 -10.23 -3.38 -3.94
N MET A 50 -10.98 -3.27 -5.06
CA MET A 50 -12.28 -3.95 -5.20
C MET A 50 -12.19 -5.44 -4.88
N ASN A 51 -13.13 -5.89 -4.04
CA ASN A 51 -13.31 -7.28 -3.60
C ASN A 51 -12.17 -7.86 -2.74
N LEU A 52 -11.06 -7.14 -2.51
CA LEU A 52 -9.94 -7.69 -1.75
C LEU A 52 -10.31 -7.99 -0.29
N ALA A 53 -11.09 -7.12 0.35
CA ALA A 53 -11.54 -7.36 1.73
C ALA A 53 -12.45 -8.59 1.85
N GLY A 54 -13.32 -8.82 0.86
CA GLY A 54 -14.18 -10.00 0.80
C GLY A 54 -13.40 -11.30 0.60
N ASP A 55 -12.33 -11.25 -0.20
CA ASP A 55 -11.57 -12.44 -0.56
C ASP A 55 -10.47 -12.80 0.46
N PHE A 56 -9.89 -11.80 1.15
CA PHE A 56 -8.75 -11.99 2.05
C PHE A 56 -9.03 -11.64 3.52
N GLY A 57 -10.24 -11.19 3.81
CA GLY A 57 -10.66 -10.79 5.16
C GLY A 57 -10.27 -9.37 5.54
N THR A 58 -11.07 -8.81 6.45
CA THR A 58 -10.89 -7.43 6.95
C THR A 58 -9.72 -7.28 7.91
N GLU A 59 -9.12 -8.35 8.33
CA GLU A 59 -7.89 -8.37 9.13
C GLU A 59 -6.65 -8.04 8.30
N ARG A 60 -6.73 -8.30 6.99
CA ARG A 60 -5.64 -8.03 6.05
C ARG A 60 -5.95 -6.88 5.08
N VAL A 61 -7.22 -6.59 4.85
CA VAL A 61 -7.66 -5.50 3.97
C VAL A 61 -8.69 -4.66 4.73
N PHE A 62 -8.28 -3.51 5.24
CA PHE A 62 -9.10 -2.75 6.18
C PHE A 62 -8.98 -1.24 6.00
N ASN A 63 -9.98 -0.53 6.54
CA ASN A 63 -10.00 0.92 6.58
C ASN A 63 -9.20 1.46 7.77
N THR A 64 -8.63 2.65 7.56
CA THR A 64 -8.06 3.49 8.62
C THR A 64 -8.90 4.76 8.78
N PRO A 65 -8.76 5.48 9.91
CA PRO A 65 -9.23 6.86 9.98
C PRO A 65 -8.56 7.75 8.92
N LEU A 66 -9.20 8.88 8.62
CA LEU A 66 -8.62 9.94 7.79
C LEU A 66 -7.48 10.65 8.55
N SER A 67 -6.35 10.01 8.57
CA SER A 67 -5.14 10.49 9.22
C SER A 67 -3.91 9.91 8.51
N GLU A 68 -3.44 10.59 7.50
CA GLU A 68 -2.34 10.08 6.66
C GLU A 68 -1.04 9.96 7.45
N GLN A 69 -0.81 10.85 8.42
CA GLN A 69 0.31 10.73 9.35
C GLN A 69 0.23 9.43 10.17
N GLY A 70 -0.92 9.16 10.76
CA GLY A 70 -1.15 7.96 11.57
C GLY A 70 -1.07 6.69 10.72
N LEU A 71 -1.66 6.72 9.54
CA LEU A 71 -1.66 5.62 8.57
C LEU A 71 -0.24 5.22 8.17
N VAL A 72 0.60 6.18 7.78
CA VAL A 72 1.99 5.92 7.39
C VAL A 72 2.83 5.52 8.60
N GLY A 73 2.64 6.15 9.76
CA GLY A 73 3.32 5.76 11.00
C GLY A 73 3.02 4.32 11.39
N PHE A 74 1.75 3.92 11.33
CA PHE A 74 1.33 2.53 11.55
C PHE A 74 2.00 1.56 10.56
N ALA A 75 2.04 1.94 9.27
CA ALA A 75 2.68 1.13 8.25
C ALA A 75 4.18 0.90 8.51
N ILE A 76 4.90 1.92 8.96
CA ILE A 76 6.31 1.82 9.33
C ILE A 76 6.49 0.83 10.48
N GLY A 77 5.68 0.94 11.53
CA GLY A 77 5.72 0.04 12.67
C GLY A 77 5.40 -1.41 12.28
N ALA A 78 4.35 -1.62 11.49
CA ALA A 78 3.99 -2.95 10.99
C ALA A 78 5.11 -3.57 10.15
N ALA A 79 5.76 -2.78 9.29
CA ALA A 79 6.90 -3.24 8.51
C ALA A 79 8.12 -3.59 9.39
N ALA A 80 8.37 -2.82 10.45
CA ALA A 80 9.44 -3.10 11.40
C ALA A 80 9.22 -4.44 12.15
N GLU A 81 7.97 -4.80 12.40
CA GLU A 81 7.56 -6.09 12.99
C GLU A 81 7.50 -7.23 11.95
N GLY A 82 7.96 -7.00 10.73
CA GLY A 82 8.10 -8.05 9.70
C GLY A 82 6.89 -8.24 8.79
N MET A 83 5.85 -7.41 8.94
CA MET A 83 4.73 -7.39 8.00
C MET A 83 5.14 -6.74 6.66
N LYS A 84 4.32 -6.89 5.64
CA LYS A 84 4.48 -6.25 4.34
C LYS A 84 3.29 -5.34 4.05
N PRO A 85 3.22 -4.18 4.70
CA PRO A 85 2.11 -3.27 4.53
C PRO A 85 2.15 -2.55 3.19
N VAL A 86 0.99 -2.48 2.56
CA VAL A 86 0.68 -1.58 1.45
C VAL A 86 -0.27 -0.51 2.00
N ALA A 87 0.28 0.64 2.33
CA ALA A 87 -0.45 1.78 2.85
C ALA A 87 -0.94 2.66 1.69
N GLU A 88 -2.25 2.83 1.57
CA GLU A 88 -2.83 3.70 0.55
C GLU A 88 -3.13 5.08 1.13
N VAL A 89 -2.42 6.09 0.66
CA VAL A 89 -2.82 7.49 0.77
C VAL A 89 -3.80 7.75 -0.37
N GLN A 90 -5.03 8.12 -0.07
CA GLN A 90 -6.16 8.14 -1.02
C GLN A 90 -5.90 9.06 -2.23
N PHE A 91 -5.22 10.20 -2.01
CA PHE A 91 -4.76 11.13 -3.04
C PHE A 91 -3.33 11.57 -2.72
N ALA A 92 -2.47 11.61 -3.72
CA ALA A 92 -1.08 12.07 -3.54
C ALA A 92 -0.98 13.50 -2.96
N ASP A 93 -1.97 14.33 -3.22
CA ASP A 93 -2.12 15.70 -2.69
C ASP A 93 -2.14 15.73 -1.16
N TYR A 94 -2.59 14.66 -0.52
CA TYR A 94 -2.70 14.56 0.94
C TYR A 94 -1.55 13.79 1.59
N VAL A 95 -0.45 13.58 0.86
CA VAL A 95 0.75 12.96 1.44
C VAL A 95 1.45 13.86 2.46
N PHE A 96 1.26 15.18 2.38
CA PHE A 96 1.98 16.14 3.21
C PHE A 96 1.82 15.96 4.71
N PRO A 97 0.63 15.65 5.28
CA PRO A 97 0.53 15.32 6.69
C PRO A 97 1.38 14.11 7.12
N ALA A 98 1.63 13.19 6.19
CA ALA A 98 2.44 11.99 6.42
C ALA A 98 3.93 12.19 6.10
N PHE A 99 4.31 13.33 5.56
CA PHE A 99 5.68 13.55 5.06
C PHE A 99 6.73 13.45 6.17
N ASP A 100 6.40 13.88 7.38
CA ASP A 100 7.27 13.71 8.54
C ASP A 100 7.60 12.22 8.79
N GLN A 101 6.60 11.35 8.76
CA GLN A 101 6.79 9.91 8.92
C GLN A 101 7.63 9.31 7.80
N ILE A 102 7.43 9.74 6.56
CA ILE A 102 8.19 9.26 5.41
C ILE A 102 9.66 9.70 5.52
N HIS A 103 9.89 11.00 5.76
CA HIS A 103 11.22 11.60 5.76
C HIS A 103 12.02 11.26 7.02
N ASN A 104 11.44 11.47 8.18
CA ASN A 104 12.15 11.37 9.46
C ASN A 104 12.16 9.96 10.03
N GLU A 105 11.19 9.12 9.69
CA GLU A 105 11.14 7.74 10.17
C GLU A 105 11.48 6.73 9.07
N ALA A 106 10.65 6.54 8.05
CA ALA A 106 10.86 5.49 7.05
C ALA A 106 12.24 5.59 6.37
N ALA A 107 12.59 6.77 5.85
CA ALA A 107 13.83 6.98 5.12
C ALA A 107 15.09 6.76 5.99
N LYS A 108 15.00 7.01 7.29
CA LYS A 108 16.13 6.91 8.23
C LYS A 108 16.13 5.60 9.01
N TYR A 109 15.06 4.81 8.94
CA TYR A 109 14.86 3.65 9.81
C TYR A 109 16.03 2.66 9.74
N ARG A 110 16.41 2.27 8.53
CA ARG A 110 17.51 1.33 8.30
C ARG A 110 18.85 1.84 8.86
N TYR A 111 19.13 3.12 8.69
CA TYR A 111 20.34 3.73 9.23
C TYR A 111 20.33 3.74 10.76
N ARG A 112 19.22 4.17 11.38
CA ARG A 112 19.09 4.26 12.83
C ARG A 112 19.12 2.92 13.54
N SER A 113 18.59 1.87 12.92
CA SER A 113 18.56 0.53 13.51
C SER A 113 19.94 -0.13 13.62
N GLY A 114 20.94 0.39 12.92
CA GLY A 114 22.32 -0.09 13.00
C GLY A 114 22.45 -1.58 12.72
N SER A 115 23.04 -2.32 13.67
CA SER A 115 23.28 -3.76 13.53
C SER A 115 22.11 -4.65 14.00
N THR A 116 20.98 -4.07 14.42
CA THR A 116 19.85 -4.87 14.95
C THR A 116 19.15 -5.71 13.88
N GLY A 117 19.34 -5.38 12.61
CA GLY A 117 18.64 -6.04 11.48
C GLY A 117 17.18 -5.58 11.29
N VAL A 118 16.63 -4.83 12.25
CA VAL A 118 15.27 -4.30 12.15
C VAL A 118 15.22 -3.22 11.05
N ASN A 119 14.24 -3.31 10.16
CA ASN A 119 14.04 -2.31 9.11
C ASN A 119 12.57 -2.30 8.67
N CYS A 120 12.18 -1.29 7.91
CA CYS A 120 10.85 -1.19 7.32
C CYS A 120 10.85 -1.46 5.81
N GLY A 121 11.76 -2.29 5.33
CA GLY A 121 11.95 -2.57 3.89
C GLY A 121 10.78 -3.28 3.20
N GLY A 122 9.81 -3.80 3.95
CA GLY A 122 8.58 -4.37 3.39
C GLY A 122 7.48 -3.35 3.12
N LEU A 123 7.69 -2.08 3.48
CA LEU A 123 6.73 -1.00 3.33
C LEU A 123 6.55 -0.58 1.87
N VAL A 124 5.30 -0.49 1.46
CA VAL A 124 4.87 0.16 0.22
C VAL A 124 3.89 1.28 0.57
N ILE A 125 4.15 2.49 0.11
CA ILE A 125 3.21 3.61 0.17
C ILE A 125 2.70 3.83 -1.24
N ARG A 126 1.40 3.65 -1.42
CA ARG A 126 0.71 3.81 -2.69
C ARG A 126 -0.16 5.06 -2.64
N MET A 127 -0.02 5.93 -3.63
CA MET A 127 -0.84 7.13 -3.72
C MET A 127 -1.17 7.44 -5.18
N PRO A 128 -2.45 7.51 -5.54
CA PRO A 128 -2.87 7.97 -6.86
C PRO A 128 -2.50 9.42 -7.09
N SER A 129 -1.95 9.71 -8.27
CA SER A 129 -1.60 11.06 -8.70
C SER A 129 -2.08 11.29 -10.13
N GLY A 130 -2.45 12.54 -10.44
CA GLY A 130 -2.88 12.95 -11.76
C GLY A 130 -4.27 13.59 -11.77
N SER A 131 -4.57 14.32 -12.84
CA SER A 131 -5.88 14.96 -13.03
C SER A 131 -6.90 13.91 -13.48
N VAL A 132 -7.72 13.47 -12.55
CA VAL A 132 -8.90 12.65 -12.85
C VAL A 132 -10.13 13.44 -12.42
N GLY A 133 -10.65 14.25 -13.30
CA GLY A 133 -11.76 15.14 -12.96
C GLY A 133 -11.31 16.27 -12.02
N HIS A 134 -12.07 16.51 -10.95
CA HIS A 134 -11.88 17.62 -10.01
C HIS A 134 -11.61 17.12 -8.57
N GLY A 135 -11.15 15.90 -8.40
CA GLY A 135 -10.83 15.37 -7.07
C GLY A 135 -9.55 15.99 -6.51
N ALA A 136 -9.49 16.14 -5.21
CA ALA A 136 -8.29 16.53 -4.46
C ALA A 136 -7.75 17.93 -4.84
N LEU A 137 -8.62 18.91 -4.84
CA LEU A 137 -8.23 20.33 -4.96
C LEU A 137 -8.23 21.02 -3.62
#